data_85a4e4bfa430c5d287e9f55215c83045
#
_entry.id   85a4e4bfa430c5d287e9f55215c83045
#
_cell.length_a   1.000
_cell.length_b   1.000
_cell.length_c   1.000
_cell.angle_alpha   90.00
_cell.angle_beta   90.00
_cell.angle_gamma   90.00
#
_symmetry.space_group_name_H-M   'P 1'
#
loop_
_entity.id
_entity.type
_entity.pdbx_description
1 polymer ?
#
loop_
_entity_poly.entity_id
_entity_poly.type
_entity_poly.pdbx_seq_one_letter_code
_entity_poly.pdbx_strand_id
1 'polypeptide(L)'
;VLQTQTAQIATAHAYGDGTERSCRNAVAAVSNMLGGKTIDGYVALNMDAVAILNDMVGGVPVTITSDFTDIDPSLQEGETITLQGQQALVFVRSRKGVDDETNLSRMERQRQYLAALEEKMAQQDEEFVIRAYDAVSDYMVTDMGSGTVAKLGEKMKTYEELPFLTIAGESGTDEEGSATYTLDQDSLQQAIVSLFYERT
;
A
#
# COMPACT_ATOMS: atom_id res chain seq x y z
N VAL A 1 15.83 24.06 -12.68
CA VAL A 1 14.39 24.40 -12.68
C VAL A 1 13.64 23.08 -12.67
N LEU A 2 13.12 22.66 -11.53
CA LEU A 2 12.21 21.53 -11.44
C LEU A 2 10.90 21.96 -12.15
N GLN A 3 10.62 21.36 -13.30
CA GLN A 3 9.30 21.48 -13.91
C GLN A 3 8.33 20.71 -12.98
N THR A 4 7.47 21.44 -12.29
CA THR A 4 6.31 20.87 -11.61
C THR A 4 5.30 20.47 -12.68
N GLN A 5 5.22 19.18 -13.00
CA GLN A 5 4.13 18.63 -13.79
C GLN A 5 3.00 18.24 -12.85
N THR A 6 1.79 18.60 -13.21
CA THR A 6 0.59 18.01 -12.59
C THR A 6 0.45 16.61 -13.15
N ALA A 7 0.55 15.60 -12.28
CA ALA A 7 0.46 14.19 -12.65
C ALA A 7 -0.16 13.40 -11.50
N GLN A 8 -0.61 12.18 -11.80
CA GLN A 8 -1.10 11.28 -10.77
C GLN A 8 0.03 10.97 -9.76
N ILE A 9 -0.22 11.11 -8.47
CA ILE A 9 0.78 10.83 -7.42
C ILE A 9 1.32 9.40 -7.50
N ALA A 10 0.48 8.45 -7.88
CA ALA A 10 0.86 7.06 -8.06
C ALA A 10 1.92 6.84 -9.17
N THR A 11 2.04 7.77 -10.12
CA THR A 11 3.03 7.68 -11.20
C THR A 11 4.38 8.29 -10.85
N ALA A 12 4.50 8.96 -9.71
CA ALA A 12 5.74 9.63 -9.30
C ALA A 12 6.95 8.67 -9.28
N HIS A 13 6.75 7.44 -8.82
CA HIS A 13 7.76 6.40 -8.84
C HIS A 13 8.20 6.01 -10.27
N ALA A 14 7.28 5.97 -11.22
CA ALA A 14 7.56 5.58 -12.61
C ALA A 14 8.46 6.58 -13.37
N TYR A 15 8.53 7.84 -12.92
CA TYR A 15 9.41 8.85 -13.49
C TYR A 15 10.86 8.78 -13.01
N GLY A 16 11.24 7.72 -12.33
CA GLY A 16 12.60 7.48 -11.87
C GLY A 16 13.34 6.44 -12.71
N ASP A 17 14.15 5.65 -12.01
CA ASP A 17 15.02 4.60 -12.57
C ASP A 17 14.62 3.19 -12.09
N GLY A 18 13.50 3.07 -11.37
CA GLY A 18 13.07 1.83 -10.72
C GLY A 18 13.76 1.53 -9.38
N THR A 19 14.69 2.40 -8.96
CA THR A 19 15.50 2.22 -7.74
C THR A 19 15.32 3.43 -6.79
N GLU A 20 16.38 3.85 -6.11
CA GLU A 20 16.34 4.95 -5.15
C GLU A 20 15.77 6.27 -5.71
N ARG A 21 16.06 6.61 -6.98
CA ARG A 21 15.53 7.83 -7.58
C ARG A 21 14.01 7.78 -7.70
N SER A 22 13.46 6.64 -8.07
CA SER A 22 12.02 6.40 -8.11
C SER A 22 11.38 6.57 -6.74
N CYS A 23 12.00 5.99 -5.71
CA CYS A 23 11.52 6.10 -4.34
C CYS A 23 11.58 7.56 -3.85
N ARG A 24 12.66 8.28 -4.12
CA ARG A 24 12.78 9.72 -3.78
C ARG A 24 11.73 10.58 -4.49
N ASN A 25 11.38 10.27 -5.74
CA ASN A 25 10.29 10.95 -6.45
C ASN A 25 8.95 10.75 -5.74
N ALA A 26 8.66 9.50 -5.32
CA ALA A 26 7.44 9.19 -4.58
C ALA A 26 7.41 9.91 -3.21
N VAL A 27 8.53 9.89 -2.47
CA VAL A 27 8.69 10.63 -1.21
C VAL A 27 8.43 12.11 -1.41
N ALA A 28 9.02 12.73 -2.43
CA ALA A 28 8.82 14.15 -2.73
C ALA A 28 7.36 14.47 -3.08
N ALA A 29 6.70 13.62 -3.87
CA ALA A 29 5.30 13.79 -4.24
C ALA A 29 4.37 13.70 -3.02
N VAL A 30 4.57 12.72 -2.15
CA VAL A 30 3.80 12.56 -0.91
C VAL A 30 4.07 13.72 0.06
N SER A 31 5.34 14.10 0.25
CA SER A 31 5.72 15.26 1.09
C SER A 31 5.03 16.53 0.61
N ASN A 32 5.05 16.80 -0.69
CA ASN A 32 4.38 17.98 -1.27
C ASN A 32 2.86 17.93 -1.04
N MET A 33 2.23 16.80 -1.25
CA MET A 33 0.79 16.61 -0.98
C MET A 33 0.45 16.89 0.49
N LEU A 34 1.33 16.48 1.40
CA LEU A 34 1.16 16.67 2.85
C LEU A 34 1.67 18.04 3.35
N GLY A 35 1.79 19.04 2.47
CA GLY A 35 2.19 20.40 2.86
C GLY A 35 3.66 20.52 3.27
N GLY A 36 4.55 19.72 2.70
CA GLY A 36 5.99 19.74 2.96
C GLY A 36 6.39 18.95 4.22
N LYS A 37 5.56 18.03 4.69
CA LYS A 37 5.92 17.15 5.81
C LYS A 37 7.13 16.29 5.46
N THR A 38 8.05 16.16 6.40
CA THR A 38 9.20 15.26 6.28
C THR A 38 8.72 13.82 6.25
N ILE A 39 9.23 13.04 5.31
CA ILE A 39 9.07 11.59 5.24
C ILE A 39 10.41 10.99 5.68
N ASP A 40 10.40 10.24 6.78
CA ASP A 40 11.61 9.78 7.47
C ASP A 40 12.28 8.58 6.80
N GLY A 41 11.59 7.89 5.90
CA GLY A 41 12.13 6.76 5.16
C GLY A 41 11.12 6.17 4.18
N TYR A 42 11.59 5.24 3.37
CA TYR A 42 10.75 4.52 2.43
C TYR A 42 11.12 3.03 2.36
N VAL A 43 10.11 2.23 2.04
CA VAL A 43 10.26 0.84 1.64
C VAL A 43 9.42 0.64 0.37
N ALA A 44 10.06 0.31 -0.73
CA ALA A 44 9.40 -0.04 -1.98
C ALA A 44 9.62 -1.53 -2.26
N LEU A 45 8.54 -2.28 -2.32
CA LEU A 45 8.54 -3.70 -2.63
C LEU A 45 8.05 -3.92 -4.05
N ASN A 46 8.66 -4.84 -4.77
CA ASN A 46 8.04 -5.34 -5.99
C ASN A 46 6.90 -6.31 -5.65
N MET A 47 6.08 -6.64 -6.64
CA MET A 47 4.89 -7.46 -6.41
C MET A 47 5.21 -8.91 -5.98
N ASP A 48 6.38 -9.45 -6.32
CA ASP A 48 6.76 -10.82 -5.94
C ASP A 48 7.01 -10.94 -4.44
N ALA A 49 7.41 -9.85 -3.77
CA ALA A 49 7.55 -9.80 -2.32
C ALA A 49 6.24 -10.10 -1.59
N VAL A 50 5.09 -9.81 -2.20
CA VAL A 50 3.76 -10.10 -1.59
C VAL A 50 3.59 -11.58 -1.34
N ALA A 51 3.90 -12.43 -2.32
CA ALA A 51 3.80 -13.88 -2.18
C ALA A 51 4.75 -14.41 -1.11
N ILE A 52 5.99 -13.89 -1.06
CA ILE A 52 7.00 -14.29 -0.07
C ILE A 52 6.52 -13.95 1.34
N LEU A 53 6.11 -12.70 1.58
CA LEU A 53 5.64 -12.26 2.89
C LEU A 53 4.38 -12.99 3.34
N ASN A 54 3.45 -13.23 2.40
CA ASN A 54 2.24 -14.03 2.65
C ASN A 54 2.58 -15.43 3.16
N ASP A 55 3.50 -16.11 2.51
CA ASP A 55 3.86 -17.48 2.88
C ASP A 55 4.67 -17.54 4.18
N MET A 56 5.48 -16.52 4.45
CA MET A 56 6.23 -16.43 5.71
C MET A 56 5.33 -16.32 6.94
N VAL A 57 4.15 -15.72 6.84
CA VAL A 57 3.17 -15.69 7.95
C VAL A 57 2.26 -16.93 7.96
N GLY A 58 2.49 -17.90 7.09
CA GLY A 58 1.68 -19.12 6.95
C GLY A 58 0.38 -18.90 6.18
N GLY A 59 0.34 -17.90 5.31
CA GLY A 59 -0.83 -17.50 4.54
C GLY A 59 -1.74 -16.50 5.27
N VAL A 60 -2.43 -15.69 4.50
CA VAL A 60 -3.30 -14.62 4.99
C VAL A 60 -4.76 -14.98 4.77
N PRO A 61 -5.59 -15.09 5.84
CA PRO A 61 -7.00 -15.40 5.71
C PRO A 61 -7.77 -14.16 5.23
N VAL A 62 -8.56 -14.33 4.17
CA VAL A 62 -9.45 -13.28 3.65
C VAL A 62 -10.81 -13.87 3.30
N THR A 63 -11.86 -13.07 3.40
CA THR A 63 -13.17 -13.42 2.84
C THR A 63 -13.23 -12.89 1.41
N ILE A 64 -13.51 -13.76 0.46
CA ILE A 64 -13.62 -13.40 -0.94
C ILE A 64 -14.96 -12.70 -1.17
N THR A 65 -14.93 -11.40 -1.41
CA THR A 65 -16.11 -10.56 -1.66
C THR A 65 -16.29 -10.20 -3.12
N SER A 66 -15.41 -10.72 -3.97
CA SER A 66 -15.30 -10.39 -5.38
C SER A 66 -15.39 -11.66 -6.24
N ASP A 67 -15.97 -11.55 -7.43
CA ASP A 67 -15.99 -12.66 -8.39
C ASP A 67 -14.63 -12.77 -9.11
N PHE A 68 -13.91 -13.84 -8.83
CA PHE A 68 -12.62 -14.19 -9.44
C PHE A 68 -12.71 -15.33 -10.45
N THR A 69 -13.91 -15.79 -10.82
CA THR A 69 -14.13 -17.03 -11.60
C THR A 69 -13.28 -17.09 -12.87
N ASP A 70 -13.13 -15.97 -13.56
CA ASP A 70 -12.36 -15.89 -14.82
C ASP A 70 -10.84 -15.75 -14.60
N ILE A 71 -10.39 -15.45 -13.38
CA ILE A 71 -8.98 -15.19 -13.05
C ILE A 71 -8.38 -16.36 -12.27
N ASP A 72 -9.02 -16.73 -11.17
CA ASP A 72 -8.63 -17.85 -10.31
C ASP A 72 -9.87 -18.49 -9.69
N PRO A 73 -10.38 -19.58 -10.26
CA PRO A 73 -11.59 -20.25 -9.76
C PRO A 73 -11.46 -20.81 -8.33
N SER A 74 -10.25 -20.84 -7.76
CA SER A 74 -10.05 -21.24 -6.35
C SER A 74 -10.44 -20.15 -5.36
N LEU A 75 -10.61 -18.89 -5.85
CA LEU A 75 -11.05 -17.74 -5.07
C LEU A 75 -12.57 -17.58 -5.20
N GLN A 76 -13.33 -18.43 -4.52
CA GLN A 76 -14.80 -18.45 -4.64
C GLN A 76 -15.44 -17.37 -3.78
N GLU A 77 -16.30 -16.57 -4.40
CA GLU A 77 -17.04 -15.50 -3.71
C GLU A 77 -17.86 -16.07 -2.54
N GLY A 78 -17.82 -15.38 -1.42
CA GLY A 78 -18.51 -15.76 -0.16
C GLY A 78 -17.68 -16.69 0.72
N GLU A 79 -16.59 -17.28 0.25
CA GLU A 79 -15.75 -18.14 1.06
C GLU A 79 -14.66 -17.37 1.80
N THR A 80 -14.28 -17.86 2.98
CA THR A 80 -13.07 -17.42 3.69
C THR A 80 -11.97 -18.43 3.45
N ILE A 81 -10.90 -17.99 2.80
CA ILE A 81 -9.77 -18.86 2.48
C ILE A 81 -8.46 -18.26 2.99
N THR A 82 -7.48 -19.11 3.24
CA THR A 82 -6.12 -18.67 3.56
C THR A 82 -5.31 -18.63 2.26
N LEU A 83 -5.03 -17.42 1.78
CA LEU A 83 -4.27 -17.20 0.56
C LEU A 83 -2.86 -17.75 0.69
N GLN A 84 -2.38 -18.44 -0.35
CA GLN A 84 -1.04 -19.02 -0.42
C GLN A 84 -0.30 -18.50 -1.66
N GLY A 85 0.97 -18.15 -1.52
CA GLY A 85 1.85 -17.80 -2.63
C GLY A 85 1.23 -16.82 -3.62
N GLN A 86 1.08 -17.27 -4.86
CA GLN A 86 0.54 -16.45 -5.95
C GLN A 86 -0.93 -16.07 -5.81
N GLN A 87 -1.73 -16.79 -5.01
CA GLN A 87 -3.13 -16.40 -4.76
C GLN A 87 -3.20 -15.03 -4.06
N ALA A 88 -2.27 -14.74 -3.12
CA ALA A 88 -2.18 -13.43 -2.47
C ALA A 88 -1.93 -12.33 -3.50
N LEU A 89 -1.00 -12.57 -4.44
CA LEU A 89 -0.70 -11.63 -5.50
C LEU A 89 -1.89 -11.41 -6.43
N VAL A 90 -2.57 -12.49 -6.85
CA VAL A 90 -3.79 -12.43 -7.67
C VAL A 90 -4.86 -11.60 -6.96
N PHE A 91 -5.12 -11.87 -5.67
CA PHE A 91 -6.15 -11.20 -4.88
C PHE A 91 -5.92 -9.68 -4.78
N VAL A 92 -4.68 -9.23 -4.49
CA VAL A 92 -4.39 -7.81 -4.31
C VAL A 92 -4.18 -7.03 -5.60
N ARG A 93 -3.80 -7.71 -6.70
CA ARG A 93 -3.41 -7.05 -7.95
C ARG A 93 -4.54 -6.99 -8.98
N SER A 94 -5.36 -8.05 -9.08
CA SER A 94 -6.34 -8.19 -10.14
C SER A 94 -7.36 -7.05 -10.13
N ARG A 95 -7.69 -6.56 -11.33
CA ARG A 95 -8.70 -5.52 -11.55
C ARG A 95 -9.59 -5.89 -12.73
N LYS A 96 -8.99 -6.14 -13.90
CA LYS A 96 -9.73 -6.59 -15.08
C LYS A 96 -10.23 -8.01 -14.86
N GLY A 97 -11.49 -8.26 -15.20
CA GLY A 97 -12.14 -9.53 -14.98
C GLY A 97 -12.50 -9.82 -13.52
N VAL A 98 -12.52 -8.80 -12.65
CA VAL A 98 -12.93 -8.91 -11.24
C VAL A 98 -13.90 -7.78 -10.93
N ASP A 99 -15.09 -8.10 -10.45
CA ASP A 99 -16.17 -7.18 -10.08
C ASP A 99 -16.48 -6.12 -11.15
N ASP A 100 -16.56 -4.85 -10.71
CA ASP A 100 -16.79 -3.67 -11.53
C ASP A 100 -15.52 -3.13 -12.20
N GLU A 101 -14.40 -3.84 -12.08
CA GLU A 101 -13.08 -3.48 -12.61
C GLU A 101 -12.56 -2.10 -12.15
N THR A 102 -13.12 -1.55 -11.06
CA THR A 102 -12.71 -0.25 -10.55
C THR A 102 -11.46 -0.31 -9.69
N ASN A 103 -10.82 0.85 -9.53
CA ASN A 103 -9.75 1.00 -8.55
C ASN A 103 -10.27 0.91 -7.10
N LEU A 104 -11.52 1.29 -6.86
CA LEU A 104 -12.11 1.27 -5.52
C LEU A 104 -12.26 -0.16 -5.00
N SER A 105 -12.83 -1.06 -5.80
CA SER A 105 -12.96 -2.48 -5.46
C SER A 105 -11.59 -3.11 -5.18
N ARG A 106 -10.58 -2.81 -6.01
CA ARG A 106 -9.21 -3.28 -5.75
C ARG A 106 -8.62 -2.70 -4.47
N MET A 107 -8.80 -1.41 -4.18
CA MET A 107 -8.32 -0.79 -2.94
C MET A 107 -8.97 -1.42 -1.71
N GLU A 108 -10.25 -1.78 -1.77
CA GLU A 108 -10.93 -2.45 -0.66
C GLU A 108 -10.34 -3.84 -0.38
N ARG A 109 -10.06 -4.63 -1.43
CA ARG A 109 -9.36 -5.92 -1.29
C ARG A 109 -7.95 -5.75 -0.72
N GLN A 110 -7.21 -4.74 -1.18
CA GLN A 110 -5.89 -4.43 -0.64
C GLN A 110 -5.95 -4.07 0.85
N ARG A 111 -6.95 -3.29 1.25
CA ARG A 111 -7.17 -2.92 2.66
C ARG A 111 -7.49 -4.15 3.51
N GLN A 112 -8.40 -5.00 3.06
CA GLN A 112 -8.73 -6.25 3.73
C GLN A 112 -7.50 -7.15 3.90
N TYR A 113 -6.71 -7.31 2.83
CA TYR A 113 -5.49 -8.12 2.86
C TYR A 113 -4.46 -7.56 3.84
N LEU A 114 -4.21 -6.24 3.80
CA LEU A 114 -3.24 -5.60 4.68
C LEU A 114 -3.62 -5.75 6.15
N ALA A 115 -4.87 -5.52 6.51
CA ALA A 115 -5.34 -5.70 7.89
C ALA A 115 -5.13 -7.15 8.37
N ALA A 116 -5.50 -8.14 7.56
CA ALA A 116 -5.30 -9.54 7.90
C ALA A 116 -3.81 -9.95 7.95
N LEU A 117 -2.96 -9.37 7.08
CA LEU A 117 -1.51 -9.56 7.12
C LEU A 117 -0.91 -8.97 8.40
N GLU A 118 -1.33 -7.78 8.82
CA GLU A 118 -0.89 -7.14 10.06
C GLU A 118 -1.23 -7.99 11.28
N GLU A 119 -2.46 -8.53 11.35
CA GLU A 119 -2.84 -9.46 12.41
C GLU A 119 -1.95 -10.71 12.45
N LYS A 120 -1.61 -11.28 11.29
CA LYS A 120 -0.71 -12.43 11.18
C LYS A 120 0.72 -12.07 11.59
N MET A 121 1.20 -10.89 11.21
CA MET A 121 2.53 -10.40 11.59
C MET A 121 2.63 -10.13 13.10
N ALA A 122 1.58 -9.60 13.72
CA ALA A 122 1.54 -9.35 15.15
C ALA A 122 1.65 -10.63 16.01
N GLN A 123 1.30 -11.79 15.44
CA GLN A 123 1.41 -13.10 16.08
C GLN A 123 2.81 -13.73 15.96
N GLN A 124 3.70 -13.11 15.19
CA GLN A 124 5.06 -13.62 14.97
C GLN A 124 6.02 -13.24 16.12
N ASP A 125 7.13 -13.95 16.21
CA ASP A 125 8.19 -13.64 17.17
C ASP A 125 8.92 -12.31 16.85
N GLU A 126 9.71 -11.82 17.81
CA GLU A 126 10.42 -10.54 17.70
C GLU A 126 11.43 -10.49 16.54
N GLU A 127 11.97 -11.64 16.13
CA GLU A 127 12.95 -11.72 15.04
C GLU A 127 12.29 -11.81 13.65
N PHE A 128 10.97 -11.98 13.60
CA PHE A 128 10.25 -12.18 12.34
C PHE A 128 10.47 -11.03 11.36
N VAL A 129 10.43 -9.77 11.84
CA VAL A 129 10.59 -8.59 10.97
C VAL A 129 11.97 -8.59 10.30
N ILE A 130 13.02 -9.02 11.01
CA ILE A 130 14.37 -9.12 10.44
C ILE A 130 14.41 -10.23 9.39
N ARG A 131 13.85 -11.41 9.69
CA ARG A 131 13.77 -12.51 8.72
C ARG A 131 12.96 -12.15 7.48
N ALA A 132 11.85 -11.41 7.65
CA ALA A 132 11.02 -10.93 6.55
C ALA A 132 11.79 -9.91 5.69
N TYR A 133 12.49 -8.96 6.33
CA TYR A 133 13.36 -8.00 5.63
C TYR A 133 14.41 -8.71 4.77
N ASP A 134 15.12 -9.68 5.35
CA ASP A 134 16.16 -10.43 4.64
C ASP A 134 15.59 -11.25 3.48
N ALA A 135 14.41 -11.87 3.68
CA ALA A 135 13.76 -12.69 2.67
C ALA A 135 13.30 -11.90 1.44
N VAL A 136 12.95 -10.62 1.61
CA VAL A 136 12.51 -9.76 0.50
C VAL A 136 13.57 -8.76 0.05
N SER A 137 14.80 -8.85 0.53
CA SER A 137 15.86 -7.87 0.24
C SER A 137 16.13 -7.68 -1.25
N ASP A 138 16.10 -8.76 -2.03
CA ASP A 138 16.29 -8.73 -3.49
C ASP A 138 15.07 -8.16 -4.25
N TYR A 139 13.94 -8.01 -3.57
CA TYR A 139 12.68 -7.51 -4.08
C TYR A 139 12.33 -6.14 -3.51
N MET A 140 13.28 -5.49 -2.84
CA MET A 140 13.05 -4.27 -2.07
C MET A 140 14.06 -3.18 -2.41
N VAL A 141 13.59 -1.93 -2.44
CA VAL A 141 14.43 -0.73 -2.41
C VAL A 141 14.05 0.10 -1.19
N THR A 142 15.00 0.38 -0.31
CA THR A 142 14.75 1.11 0.93
C THR A 142 15.98 1.92 1.34
N ASP A 143 15.78 3.00 2.08
CA ASP A 143 16.82 3.76 2.77
C ASP A 143 16.91 3.40 4.27
N MET A 144 16.10 2.43 4.73
CA MET A 144 16.08 1.97 6.11
C MET A 144 16.75 0.60 6.25
N GLY A 145 17.64 0.47 7.23
CA GLY A 145 18.20 -0.84 7.58
C GLY A 145 17.22 -1.71 8.37
N SER A 146 17.43 -3.05 8.36
CA SER A 146 16.60 -4.03 9.04
C SER A 146 16.33 -3.70 10.53
N GLY A 147 17.33 -3.20 11.24
CA GLY A 147 17.17 -2.78 12.64
C GLY A 147 16.24 -1.58 12.83
N THR A 148 16.15 -0.66 11.85
CA THR A 148 15.19 0.45 11.89
C THR A 148 13.78 -0.07 11.62
N VAL A 149 13.62 -0.93 10.61
CA VAL A 149 12.33 -1.54 10.29
C VAL A 149 11.81 -2.40 11.44
N ALA A 150 12.69 -3.18 12.09
CA ALA A 150 12.33 -3.96 13.27
C ALA A 150 11.83 -3.09 14.42
N LYS A 151 12.52 -1.97 14.73
CA LYS A 151 12.08 -1.01 15.76
C LYS A 151 10.73 -0.36 15.42
N LEU A 152 10.45 -0.09 14.14
CA LEU A 152 9.14 0.41 13.71
C LEU A 152 8.07 -0.66 13.93
N GLY A 153 8.34 -1.92 13.55
CA GLY A 153 7.42 -3.04 13.79
C GLY A 153 7.07 -3.24 15.26
N GLU A 154 8.06 -3.12 16.16
CA GLU A 154 7.81 -3.17 17.62
C GLU A 154 6.93 -2.02 18.10
N LYS A 155 7.16 -0.80 17.59
CA LYS A 155 6.32 0.35 17.93
C LYS A 155 4.89 0.19 17.44
N MET A 156 4.69 -0.34 16.24
CA MET A 156 3.35 -0.58 15.69
C MET A 156 2.51 -1.49 16.57
N LYS A 157 3.10 -2.48 17.25
CA LYS A 157 2.39 -3.34 18.22
C LYS A 157 1.83 -2.59 19.42
N THR A 158 2.34 -1.40 19.71
CA THR A 158 1.96 -0.60 20.88
C THR A 158 1.14 0.64 20.52
N TYR A 159 1.03 0.98 19.25
CA TYR A 159 0.28 2.14 18.79
C TYR A 159 -1.16 1.75 18.50
N GLU A 160 -2.07 2.66 18.79
CA GLU A 160 -3.47 2.55 18.38
C GLU A 160 -3.59 2.93 16.91
N GLU A 161 -4.23 2.07 16.12
CA GLU A 161 -4.51 2.36 14.73
C GLU A 161 -5.60 3.42 14.64
N LEU A 162 -5.33 4.49 13.92
CA LEU A 162 -6.32 5.52 13.64
C LEU A 162 -7.23 5.09 12.49
N PRO A 163 -8.52 5.51 12.49
CA PRO A 163 -9.41 5.24 11.38
C PRO A 163 -8.85 5.78 10.05
N PHE A 164 -9.08 5.05 8.97
CA PHE A 164 -8.73 5.50 7.63
C PHE A 164 -9.42 6.83 7.31
N LEU A 165 -8.64 7.82 6.90
CA LEU A 165 -9.17 9.08 6.41
C LEU A 165 -9.28 9.03 4.89
N THR A 166 -10.47 9.27 4.38
CA THR A 166 -10.69 9.42 2.94
C THR A 166 -10.75 10.91 2.62
N ILE A 167 -9.82 11.37 1.77
CA ILE A 167 -9.81 12.76 1.31
C ILE A 167 -10.84 12.89 0.20
N ALA A 168 -11.78 13.84 0.35
CA ALA A 168 -12.76 14.15 -0.68
C ALA A 168 -12.10 14.68 -1.96
N GLY A 169 -12.77 14.52 -3.08
CA GLY A 169 -12.29 14.99 -4.38
C GLY A 169 -13.23 14.61 -5.51
N GLU A 170 -12.84 14.97 -6.72
CA GLU A 170 -13.63 14.76 -7.94
C GLU A 170 -12.89 13.82 -8.91
N SER A 171 -13.62 12.82 -9.41
CA SER A 171 -13.13 11.98 -10.50
C SER A 171 -13.25 12.71 -11.82
N GLY A 172 -12.24 12.59 -12.68
CA GLY A 172 -12.19 13.21 -13.98
C GLY A 172 -11.35 12.38 -14.96
N THR A 173 -11.06 13.01 -16.10
CA THR A 173 -10.20 12.43 -17.12
C THR A 173 -9.26 13.54 -17.62
N ASP A 174 -7.97 13.25 -17.77
CA ASP A 174 -7.02 14.19 -18.35
C ASP A 174 -7.13 14.29 -19.88
N GLU A 175 -6.32 15.16 -20.48
CA GLU A 175 -6.31 15.37 -21.94
C GLU A 175 -5.89 14.13 -22.73
N GLU A 176 -5.21 13.19 -22.08
CA GLU A 176 -4.73 11.92 -22.68
C GLU A 176 -5.74 10.78 -22.50
N GLY A 177 -6.89 11.03 -21.86
CA GLY A 177 -7.92 10.05 -21.57
C GLY A 177 -7.66 9.19 -20.33
N SER A 178 -6.67 9.53 -19.52
CA SER A 178 -6.36 8.82 -18.27
C SER A 178 -7.29 9.27 -17.15
N ALA A 179 -7.78 8.33 -16.34
CA ALA A 179 -8.61 8.64 -15.19
C ALA A 179 -7.81 9.45 -14.14
N THR A 180 -8.40 10.53 -13.65
CA THR A 180 -7.83 11.39 -12.63
C THR A 180 -8.73 11.47 -11.40
N TYR A 181 -8.16 11.85 -10.27
CA TYR A 181 -8.88 12.22 -9.05
C TYR A 181 -8.27 13.49 -8.49
N THR A 182 -9.03 14.56 -8.52
CA THR A 182 -8.58 15.88 -8.02
C THR A 182 -9.03 16.03 -6.57
N LEU A 183 -8.07 16.18 -5.66
CA LEU A 183 -8.35 16.28 -4.23
C LEU A 183 -9.01 17.63 -3.90
N ASP A 184 -10.03 17.59 -3.04
CA ASP A 184 -10.54 18.78 -2.37
C ASP A 184 -9.52 19.31 -1.37
N GLN A 185 -9.13 20.57 -1.51
CA GLN A 185 -8.02 21.15 -0.73
C GLN A 185 -8.40 21.35 0.74
N ASP A 186 -9.65 21.66 1.05
CA ASP A 186 -10.11 21.84 2.42
C ASP A 186 -10.14 20.48 3.14
N SER A 187 -10.62 19.44 2.47
CA SER A 187 -10.60 18.05 2.96
C SER A 187 -9.18 17.58 3.22
N LEU A 188 -8.25 17.84 2.29
CA LEU A 188 -6.83 17.50 2.45
C LEU A 188 -6.21 18.25 3.65
N GLN A 189 -6.46 19.53 3.77
CA GLN A 189 -5.94 20.32 4.88
C GLN A 189 -6.48 19.85 6.23
N GLN A 190 -7.77 19.52 6.31
CA GLN A 190 -8.37 18.95 7.52
C GLN A 190 -7.72 17.61 7.91
N ALA A 191 -7.47 16.74 6.93
CA ALA A 191 -6.78 15.47 7.16
C ALA A 191 -5.35 15.69 7.68
N ILE A 192 -4.58 16.62 7.09
CA ILE A 192 -3.24 16.98 7.54
C ILE A 192 -3.26 17.49 8.99
N VAL A 193 -4.20 18.40 9.32
CA VAL A 193 -4.33 18.93 10.68
C VAL A 193 -4.68 17.83 11.67
N SER A 194 -5.59 16.95 11.30
CA SER A 194 -6.01 15.83 12.16
C SER A 194 -4.89 14.83 12.45
N LEU A 195 -4.02 14.56 11.45
CA LEU A 195 -2.97 13.54 11.55
C LEU A 195 -1.68 14.06 12.19
N PHE A 196 -1.32 15.33 11.97
CA PHE A 196 0.03 15.82 12.29
C PHE A 196 0.08 16.95 13.32
N TYR A 197 -1.07 17.46 13.75
CA TYR A 197 -1.11 18.54 14.74
C TYR A 197 -1.99 18.15 15.91
N GLU A 198 -1.45 18.20 17.11
CA GLU A 198 -2.22 18.02 18.33
C GLU A 198 -3.31 19.11 18.40
N ARG A 199 -4.52 18.72 18.76
CA ARG A 199 -5.56 19.68 19.12
C ARG A 199 -5.21 20.20 20.50
N THR A 200 -4.73 21.42 20.57
CA THR A 200 -4.61 22.19 21.83
C THR A 200 -6.00 22.50 22.38
#